data_259def7f6497b3d77a8a1fc14a9b9d66
#
_entry.id   259def7f6497b3d77a8a1fc14a9b9d66
#
_cell.length_a   1.000
_cell.length_b   1.000
_cell.length_c   1.000
_cell.angle_alpha   90.00
_cell.angle_beta   90.00
_cell.angle_gamma   90.00
#
_symmetry.space_group_name_H-M   'P 1'
#
loop_
_entity.id
_entity.type
_entity.pdbx_description
1 polymer ?
#
loop_
_entity_poly.entity_id
_entity_poly.type
_entity_poly.pdbx_seq_one_letter_code
_entity_poly.pdbx_strand_id
1 'polypeptide(L)'
;MNDQTVTTDNPLLEDWTGPFGVPPFSRITPEHFTPAFDRAFAQHDAEIAAIAGDAAAPTFVNTIEAMERAGRMLDRVGKLFGVLAGAHTNDALLAIEREISPREARHWNGILLNELLFRRIDALWQRRDALGLNPEQARVLERYYLMFKRAGAALDADARKRLAEINERLATLGTTFSQNVLADEQAYALCSRARTSLQACPISCARPRGRRRPSAPSPASM
;
A
#
# COMPACT_ATOMS: atom_id res chain seq x y z
N MET A 1 -18.06 27.91 15.38
CA MET A 1 -17.05 27.73 14.35
C MET A 1 -15.73 27.63 15.08
N ASN A 2 -15.37 26.43 15.50
CA ASN A 2 -14.07 26.15 16.12
C ASN A 2 -13.24 25.42 15.08
N ASP A 3 -12.38 26.18 14.41
CA ASP A 3 -11.28 25.65 13.65
C ASP A 3 -10.23 25.12 14.65
N GLN A 4 -10.42 23.88 15.09
CA GLN A 4 -9.36 23.15 15.78
C GLN A 4 -8.38 22.68 14.71
N THR A 5 -7.41 23.54 14.37
CA THR A 5 -6.15 23.10 13.81
C THR A 5 -5.49 22.17 14.83
N VAL A 6 -5.86 20.90 14.75
CA VAL A 6 -5.13 19.83 15.40
C VAL A 6 -3.80 19.72 14.64
N THR A 7 -2.82 20.50 15.06
CA THR A 7 -1.43 20.21 14.78
C THR A 7 -1.11 18.94 15.57
N THR A 8 -1.57 17.82 15.06
CA THR A 8 -1.18 16.53 15.59
C THR A 8 0.31 16.38 15.32
N ASP A 9 1.08 16.32 16.39
CA ASP A 9 2.50 15.90 16.40
C ASP A 9 2.57 14.45 15.88
N ASN A 10 2.43 14.30 14.55
CA ASN A 10 2.41 12.99 13.90
C ASN A 10 3.80 12.71 13.33
N PRO A 11 4.57 11.81 13.94
CA PRO A 11 5.94 11.52 13.53
C PRO A 11 6.06 10.94 12.11
N LEU A 12 4.96 10.48 11.50
CA LEU A 12 4.93 10.02 10.11
C LEU A 12 4.97 11.18 9.11
N LEU A 13 4.58 12.38 9.53
CA LEU A 13 4.54 13.59 8.69
C LEU A 13 5.81 14.44 8.83
N GLU A 14 6.65 14.15 9.82
CA GLU A 14 7.91 14.84 10.05
C GLU A 14 9.04 14.30 9.17
N ASP A 15 10.10 15.09 9.00
CA ASP A 15 11.35 14.59 8.44
C ASP A 15 12.13 13.81 9.52
N TRP A 16 12.57 12.61 9.15
CA TRP A 16 13.32 11.76 10.08
C TRP A 16 14.80 12.11 10.03
N THR A 17 15.23 12.90 11.01
CA THR A 17 16.59 13.44 11.12
C THR A 17 17.54 12.56 11.96
N GLY A 18 17.06 11.42 12.44
CA GLY A 18 17.87 10.46 13.18
C GLY A 18 18.94 9.79 12.31
N PRO A 19 19.86 9.01 12.92
CA PRO A 19 20.89 8.29 12.18
C PRO A 19 20.29 7.44 11.05
N PHE A 20 20.85 7.56 9.84
CA PHE A 20 20.41 6.86 8.63
C PHE A 20 18.97 7.14 8.18
N GLY A 21 18.30 8.18 8.71
CA GLY A 21 16.89 8.47 8.39
C GLY A 21 15.92 7.38 8.88
N VAL A 22 16.27 6.67 9.95
CA VAL A 22 15.43 5.60 10.51
C VAL A 22 14.17 6.21 11.12
N PRO A 23 12.98 5.60 10.88
CA PRO A 23 11.74 6.04 11.51
C PRO A 23 11.83 6.06 13.04
N PRO A 24 11.24 7.05 13.72
CA PRO A 24 11.21 7.08 15.19
C PRO A 24 10.18 6.07 15.74
N PHE A 25 10.45 4.78 15.61
CA PHE A 25 9.53 3.68 15.95
C PHE A 25 8.92 3.80 17.35
N SER A 26 9.69 4.31 18.33
CA SER A 26 9.19 4.50 19.72
C SER A 26 8.10 5.57 19.86
N ARG A 27 7.95 6.47 18.87
CA ARG A 27 6.94 7.52 18.85
C ARG A 27 5.74 7.16 17.97
N ILE A 28 5.86 6.12 17.14
CA ILE A 28 4.84 5.76 16.15
C ILE A 28 3.84 4.80 16.80
N THR A 29 2.57 5.16 16.72
CA THR A 29 1.43 4.34 17.17
C THR A 29 0.45 4.10 16.02
N PRO A 30 -0.45 3.09 16.09
CA PRO A 30 -1.42 2.82 15.03
C PRO A 30 -2.26 4.04 14.63
N GLU A 31 -2.64 4.88 15.59
CA GLU A 31 -3.50 6.05 15.38
C GLU A 31 -2.87 7.10 14.46
N HIS A 32 -1.56 7.08 14.30
CA HIS A 32 -0.84 8.00 13.41
C HIS A 32 -1.02 7.66 11.92
N PHE A 33 -1.36 6.40 11.57
CA PHE A 33 -1.36 5.97 10.17
C PHE A 33 -2.52 6.52 9.35
N THR A 34 -3.77 6.46 9.83
CA THR A 34 -4.92 6.95 9.05
C THR A 34 -4.75 8.43 8.67
N PRO A 35 -4.43 9.36 9.61
CA PRO A 35 -4.19 10.77 9.25
C PRO A 35 -2.98 10.97 8.32
N ALA A 36 -1.94 10.13 8.47
CA ALA A 36 -0.77 10.20 7.60
C ALA A 36 -1.10 9.75 6.17
N PHE A 37 -1.88 8.69 6.00
CA PHE A 37 -2.38 8.26 4.70
C PHE A 37 -3.28 9.32 4.06
N ASP A 38 -4.20 9.94 4.83
CA ASP A 38 -5.06 11.02 4.34
C ASP A 38 -4.24 12.16 3.73
N ARG A 39 -3.23 12.60 4.46
CA ARG A 39 -2.32 13.66 4.00
C ARG A 39 -1.51 13.21 2.79
N ALA A 40 -0.99 11.98 2.81
CA ALA A 40 -0.15 11.44 1.76
C ALA A 40 -0.92 11.25 0.44
N PHE A 41 -2.15 10.74 0.48
CA PHE A 41 -3.02 10.66 -0.69
C PHE A 41 -3.32 12.03 -1.27
N ALA A 42 -3.76 12.99 -0.43
CA ALA A 42 -4.08 14.33 -0.88
C ALA A 42 -2.87 15.03 -1.53
N GLN A 43 -1.68 14.86 -0.96
CA GLN A 43 -0.46 15.42 -1.54
C GLN A 43 -0.12 14.78 -2.88
N HIS A 44 -0.14 13.44 -2.96
CA HIS A 44 0.17 12.74 -4.20
C HIS A 44 -0.85 13.05 -5.30
N ASP A 45 -2.15 13.13 -4.97
CA ASP A 45 -3.19 13.55 -5.91
C ASP A 45 -2.94 14.94 -6.47
N ALA A 46 -2.52 15.88 -5.63
CA ALA A 46 -2.16 17.23 -6.08
C ALA A 46 -0.91 17.24 -6.99
N GLU A 47 0.11 16.46 -6.66
CA GLU A 47 1.33 16.29 -7.48
C GLU A 47 0.99 15.71 -8.86
N ILE A 48 0.18 14.65 -8.90
CA ILE A 48 -0.28 14.02 -10.15
C ILE A 48 -1.17 14.96 -10.96
N ALA A 49 -2.07 15.70 -10.31
CA ALA A 49 -2.92 16.68 -10.99
C ALA A 49 -2.09 17.80 -11.64
N ALA A 50 -1.03 18.26 -10.97
CA ALA A 50 -0.12 19.26 -11.52
C ALA A 50 0.61 18.73 -12.77
N ILE A 51 1.08 17.47 -12.74
CA ILE A 51 1.74 16.84 -13.90
C ILE A 51 0.74 16.68 -15.05
N ALA A 52 -0.44 16.15 -14.78
CA ALA A 52 -1.46 15.89 -15.80
C ALA A 52 -2.00 17.17 -16.44
N GLY A 53 -2.13 18.25 -15.64
CA GLY A 53 -2.65 19.55 -16.05
C GLY A 53 -1.59 20.52 -16.57
N ASP A 54 -0.31 20.16 -16.63
CA ASP A 54 0.75 21.02 -17.13
C ASP A 54 0.49 21.40 -18.60
N ALA A 55 0.33 22.70 -18.86
CA ALA A 55 0.07 23.25 -20.20
C ALA A 55 1.30 23.14 -21.13
N ALA A 56 2.50 22.93 -20.60
CA ALA A 56 3.69 22.76 -21.41
C ALA A 56 3.66 21.42 -22.16
N ALA A 57 4.27 21.42 -23.35
CA ALA A 57 4.41 20.19 -24.12
C ALA A 57 5.10 19.09 -23.28
N PRO A 58 4.66 17.82 -23.39
CA PRO A 58 5.25 16.74 -22.63
C PRO A 58 6.74 16.57 -22.96
N THR A 59 7.55 16.49 -21.91
CA THR A 59 8.97 16.11 -21.96
C THR A 59 9.21 14.96 -21.00
N PHE A 60 10.32 14.25 -21.15
CA PHE A 60 10.72 13.22 -20.21
C PHE A 60 10.80 13.77 -18.78
N VAL A 61 11.36 14.99 -18.62
CA VAL A 61 11.54 15.65 -17.33
C VAL A 61 10.22 16.06 -16.68
N ASN A 62 9.34 16.77 -17.42
CA ASN A 62 8.09 17.28 -16.84
C ASN A 62 6.95 16.24 -16.77
N THR A 63 7.20 15.03 -17.22
CA THR A 63 6.21 13.96 -17.18
C THR A 63 6.76 12.74 -16.43
N ILE A 64 7.77 12.05 -16.97
CA ILE A 64 8.27 10.80 -16.39
C ILE A 64 9.06 11.04 -15.11
N GLU A 65 10.08 11.93 -15.16
CA GLU A 65 10.84 12.24 -13.95
C GLU A 65 9.99 12.95 -12.88
N ALA A 66 9.00 13.73 -13.28
CA ALA A 66 8.07 14.36 -12.36
C ALA A 66 7.24 13.29 -11.63
N MET A 67 6.76 12.26 -12.34
CA MET A 67 6.06 11.13 -11.74
C MET A 67 6.95 10.30 -10.80
N GLU A 68 8.22 10.06 -11.16
CA GLU A 68 9.19 9.36 -10.29
C GLU A 68 9.46 10.12 -8.98
N ARG A 69 9.29 11.44 -8.98
CA ARG A 69 9.46 12.28 -7.79
C ARG A 69 8.20 12.43 -6.96
N ALA A 70 7.03 12.18 -7.56
CA ALA A 70 5.74 12.29 -6.89
C ALA A 70 5.51 11.14 -5.90
N GLY A 71 4.64 11.36 -4.91
CA GLY A 71 4.17 10.33 -3.98
C GLY A 71 5.18 9.89 -2.91
N ARG A 72 6.26 10.60 -2.70
CA ARG A 72 7.31 10.20 -1.72
C ARG A 72 6.76 10.04 -0.30
N MET A 73 5.82 10.88 0.12
CA MET A 73 5.19 10.75 1.43
C MET A 73 4.36 9.47 1.49
N LEU A 74 3.56 9.18 0.47
CA LEU A 74 2.74 7.97 0.40
C LEU A 74 3.59 6.71 0.41
N ASP A 75 4.67 6.69 -0.38
CA ASP A 75 5.64 5.58 -0.40
C ASP A 75 6.28 5.35 0.98
N ARG A 76 6.68 6.43 1.67
CA ARG A 76 7.27 6.36 3.00
C ARG A 76 6.30 5.82 4.05
N VAL A 77 5.07 6.37 4.09
CA VAL A 77 4.03 5.93 5.04
C VAL A 77 3.61 4.49 4.75
N GLY A 78 3.37 4.15 3.47
CA GLY A 78 2.95 2.82 3.05
C GLY A 78 4.00 1.75 3.34
N LYS A 79 5.28 2.00 3.06
CA LYS A 79 6.37 1.07 3.37
C LYS A 79 6.48 0.79 4.87
N LEU A 80 6.41 1.85 5.69
CA LEU A 80 6.48 1.69 7.14
C LEU A 80 5.27 0.94 7.68
N PHE A 81 4.07 1.28 7.20
CA PHE A 81 2.85 0.54 7.54
C PHE A 81 2.98 -0.94 7.18
N GLY A 82 3.39 -1.25 5.95
CA GLY A 82 3.56 -2.63 5.49
C GLY A 82 4.56 -3.44 6.33
N VAL A 83 5.67 -2.82 6.77
CA VAL A 83 6.64 -3.47 7.67
C VAL A 83 6.01 -3.78 9.02
N LEU A 84 5.28 -2.85 9.63
CA LEU A 84 4.66 -3.05 10.93
C LEU A 84 3.47 -4.02 10.87
N ALA A 85 2.63 -3.92 9.86
CA ALA A 85 1.52 -4.83 9.64
C ALA A 85 2.00 -6.27 9.35
N GLY A 86 3.11 -6.43 8.63
CA GLY A 86 3.66 -7.75 8.30
C GLY A 86 4.48 -8.40 9.40
N ALA A 87 5.26 -7.61 10.17
CA ALA A 87 6.22 -8.15 11.13
C ALA A 87 5.76 -8.03 12.60
N HIS A 88 4.90 -7.07 12.93
CA HIS A 88 4.46 -6.79 14.29
C HIS A 88 3.02 -6.32 14.34
N THR A 89 2.13 -7.10 13.71
CA THR A 89 0.71 -6.77 13.59
C THR A 89 -0.05 -6.85 14.92
N ASN A 90 -1.14 -6.08 14.98
CA ASN A 90 -2.14 -6.13 16.05
C ASN A 90 -3.51 -5.76 15.47
N ASP A 91 -4.57 -5.90 16.28
CA ASP A 91 -5.95 -5.68 15.84
C ASP A 91 -6.18 -4.26 15.28
N ALA A 92 -5.49 -3.24 15.83
CA ALA A 92 -5.59 -1.87 15.34
C ALA A 92 -4.97 -1.73 13.94
N LEU A 93 -3.77 -2.28 13.70
CA LEU A 93 -3.14 -2.27 12.37
C LEU A 93 -3.97 -3.07 11.35
N LEU A 94 -4.53 -4.22 11.74
CA LEU A 94 -5.42 -4.99 10.86
C LEU A 94 -6.70 -4.22 10.50
N ALA A 95 -7.26 -3.42 11.42
CA ALA A 95 -8.40 -2.56 11.14
C ALA A 95 -8.05 -1.45 10.14
N ILE A 96 -6.89 -0.80 10.32
CA ILE A 96 -6.37 0.23 9.41
C ILE A 96 -6.10 -0.38 8.02
N GLU A 97 -5.53 -1.57 7.93
CA GLU A 97 -5.27 -2.24 6.67
C GLU A 97 -6.57 -2.46 5.86
N ARG A 98 -7.65 -2.91 6.54
CA ARG A 98 -8.98 -3.07 5.90
C ARG A 98 -9.55 -1.75 5.39
N GLU A 99 -9.29 -0.64 6.06
CA GLU A 99 -9.72 0.68 5.64
C GLU A 99 -8.89 1.22 4.48
N ILE A 100 -7.56 1.12 4.58
CA ILE A 100 -6.63 1.76 3.64
C ILE A 100 -6.54 1.01 2.31
N SER A 101 -6.58 -0.32 2.31
CA SER A 101 -6.40 -1.13 1.10
C SER A 101 -7.35 -0.77 -0.06
N PRO A 102 -8.67 -0.62 0.13
CA PRO A 102 -9.55 -0.16 -0.95
C PRO A 102 -9.31 1.32 -1.34
N ARG A 103 -8.81 2.15 -0.41
CA ARG A 103 -8.47 3.55 -0.70
C ARG A 103 -7.21 3.64 -1.56
N GLU A 104 -6.20 2.82 -1.29
CA GLU A 104 -5.01 2.68 -2.14
C GLU A 104 -5.40 2.22 -3.55
N ALA A 105 -6.25 1.20 -3.67
CA ALA A 105 -6.74 0.73 -4.97
C ALA A 105 -7.44 1.85 -5.75
N ARG A 106 -8.29 2.63 -5.10
CA ARG A 106 -8.96 3.79 -5.70
C ARG A 106 -7.97 4.87 -6.12
N HIS A 107 -7.00 5.17 -5.28
CA HIS A 107 -5.94 6.14 -5.56
C HIS A 107 -5.13 5.75 -6.80
N TRP A 108 -4.62 4.52 -6.84
CA TRP A 108 -3.86 4.01 -7.99
C TRP A 108 -4.72 3.91 -9.27
N ASN A 109 -5.99 3.54 -9.16
CA ASN A 109 -6.92 3.61 -10.29
C ASN A 109 -7.06 5.06 -10.80
N GLY A 110 -7.17 6.04 -9.90
CA GLY A 110 -7.21 7.46 -10.25
C GLY A 110 -6.01 7.91 -11.08
N ILE A 111 -4.83 7.40 -10.75
CA ILE A 111 -3.59 7.70 -11.49
C ILE A 111 -3.52 6.92 -12.80
N LEU A 112 -3.62 5.58 -12.73
CA LEU A 112 -3.37 4.70 -13.89
C LEU A 112 -4.45 4.79 -14.96
N LEU A 113 -5.66 5.23 -14.61
CA LEU A 113 -6.77 5.44 -15.54
C LEU A 113 -6.94 6.91 -15.93
N ASN A 114 -6.03 7.79 -15.48
CA ASN A 114 -6.06 9.22 -15.80
C ASN A 114 -5.73 9.46 -17.28
N GLU A 115 -6.74 9.91 -18.04
CA GLU A 115 -6.62 10.12 -19.47
C GLU A 115 -5.63 11.23 -19.84
N LEU A 116 -5.61 12.34 -19.09
CA LEU A 116 -4.71 13.46 -19.36
C LEU A 116 -3.25 13.04 -19.15
N LEU A 117 -2.99 12.33 -18.06
CA LEU A 117 -1.66 11.80 -17.76
C LEU A 117 -1.23 10.77 -18.81
N PHE A 118 -2.12 9.85 -19.20
CA PHE A 118 -1.82 8.87 -20.24
C PHE A 118 -1.53 9.54 -21.59
N ARG A 119 -2.27 10.59 -21.99
CA ARG A 119 -1.98 11.33 -23.22
C ARG A 119 -0.58 11.93 -23.24
N ARG A 120 -0.07 12.42 -22.10
CA ARG A 120 1.30 12.94 -21.98
C ARG A 120 2.32 11.82 -22.17
N ILE A 121 2.11 10.67 -21.53
CA ILE A 121 2.97 9.48 -21.65
C ILE A 121 2.96 8.94 -23.09
N ASP A 122 1.79 8.81 -23.70
CA ASP A 122 1.64 8.34 -25.08
C ASP A 122 2.32 9.27 -26.09
N ALA A 123 2.18 10.59 -25.92
CA ALA A 123 2.86 11.56 -26.77
C ALA A 123 4.40 11.45 -26.70
N LEU A 124 4.98 11.08 -25.56
CA LEU A 124 6.40 10.77 -25.44
C LEU A 124 6.74 9.44 -26.08
N TRP A 125 5.91 8.42 -25.88
CA TRP A 125 6.11 7.11 -26.45
C TRP A 125 6.12 7.11 -27.99
N GLN A 126 5.21 7.84 -28.62
CA GLN A 126 5.11 7.94 -30.09
C GLN A 126 6.36 8.56 -30.74
N ARG A 127 7.07 9.42 -30.03
CA ARG A 127 8.30 10.08 -30.52
C ARG A 127 9.57 9.66 -29.77
N ARG A 128 9.55 8.55 -29.05
CA ARG A 128 10.63 8.07 -28.17
C ARG A 128 12.00 8.04 -28.84
N ASP A 129 12.06 7.64 -30.15
CA ASP A 129 13.30 7.54 -30.90
C ASP A 129 13.94 8.92 -31.20
N ALA A 130 13.16 9.98 -31.15
CA ALA A 130 13.60 11.36 -31.38
C ALA A 130 13.91 12.13 -30.07
N LEU A 131 13.69 11.54 -28.89
CA LEU A 131 13.88 12.22 -27.60
C LEU A 131 15.34 12.23 -27.12
N GLY A 132 16.24 11.46 -27.76
CA GLY A 132 17.64 11.37 -27.33
C GLY A 132 17.81 10.73 -25.94
N LEU A 133 16.90 9.85 -25.53
CA LEU A 133 16.92 9.18 -24.22
C LEU A 133 18.10 8.20 -24.14
N ASN A 134 18.72 8.13 -22.97
CA ASN A 134 19.64 7.05 -22.68
C ASN A 134 18.88 5.72 -22.50
N PRO A 135 19.55 4.54 -22.48
CA PRO A 135 18.88 3.24 -22.39
C PRO A 135 18.00 3.07 -21.14
N GLU A 136 18.41 3.64 -20.01
CA GLU A 136 17.62 3.60 -18.75
C GLU A 136 16.34 4.44 -18.88
N GLN A 137 16.45 5.67 -19.33
CA GLN A 137 15.31 6.55 -19.57
C GLN A 137 14.32 5.96 -20.58
N ALA A 138 14.82 5.38 -21.67
CA ALA A 138 13.99 4.70 -22.66
C ALA A 138 13.22 3.52 -22.04
N ARG A 139 13.88 2.75 -21.19
CA ARG A 139 13.25 1.64 -20.46
C ARG A 139 12.21 2.11 -19.45
N VAL A 140 12.47 3.18 -18.71
CA VAL A 140 11.50 3.77 -17.77
C VAL A 140 10.26 4.26 -18.52
N LEU A 141 10.43 5.00 -19.64
CA LEU A 141 9.31 5.44 -20.47
C LEU A 141 8.47 4.25 -20.98
N GLU A 142 9.12 3.19 -21.49
CA GLU A 142 8.43 1.96 -21.90
C GLU A 142 7.63 1.34 -20.76
N ARG A 143 8.21 1.25 -19.56
CA ARG A 143 7.54 0.71 -18.38
C ARG A 143 6.29 1.49 -18.02
N TYR A 144 6.37 2.82 -17.99
CA TYR A 144 5.20 3.68 -17.74
C TYR A 144 4.13 3.50 -18.81
N TYR A 145 4.49 3.56 -20.09
CA TYR A 145 3.54 3.35 -21.18
C TYR A 145 2.80 2.01 -21.07
N LEU A 146 3.55 0.92 -20.88
CA LEU A 146 2.97 -0.41 -20.73
C LEU A 146 2.13 -0.55 -19.46
N MET A 147 2.53 0.06 -18.36
CA MET A 147 1.79 0.03 -17.09
C MET A 147 0.43 0.68 -17.25
N PHE A 148 0.37 1.90 -17.78
CA PHE A 148 -0.89 2.60 -18.03
C PHE A 148 -1.77 1.86 -19.05
N LYS A 149 -1.20 1.40 -20.15
CA LYS A 149 -1.94 0.66 -21.17
C LYS A 149 -2.54 -0.64 -20.63
N ARG A 150 -1.79 -1.41 -19.85
CA ARG A 150 -2.25 -2.66 -19.22
C ARG A 150 -3.27 -2.41 -18.12
N ALA A 151 -3.16 -1.30 -17.42
CA ALA A 151 -4.14 -0.88 -16.43
C ALA A 151 -5.46 -0.41 -17.04
N GLY A 152 -5.55 -0.26 -18.37
CA GLY A 152 -6.78 0.09 -19.07
C GLY A 152 -6.94 1.57 -19.40
N ALA A 153 -5.88 2.38 -19.36
CA ALA A 153 -5.94 3.81 -19.69
C ALA A 153 -6.46 4.08 -21.12
N ALA A 154 -6.28 3.11 -22.03
CA ALA A 154 -6.78 3.20 -23.41
C ALA A 154 -8.24 2.73 -23.58
N LEU A 155 -8.90 2.25 -22.52
CA LEU A 155 -10.32 1.84 -22.55
C LEU A 155 -11.25 3.07 -22.65
N ASP A 156 -12.47 2.85 -23.09
CA ASP A 156 -13.52 3.86 -23.01
C ASP A 156 -13.91 4.17 -21.54
N ALA A 157 -14.72 5.22 -21.35
CA ALA A 157 -15.04 5.72 -20.02
C ALA A 157 -15.81 4.69 -19.16
N ASP A 158 -16.73 3.94 -19.78
CA ASP A 158 -17.55 2.96 -19.05
C ASP A 158 -16.73 1.74 -18.65
N ALA A 159 -15.89 1.23 -19.56
CA ALA A 159 -14.99 0.13 -19.28
C ALA A 159 -13.94 0.50 -18.20
N ARG A 160 -13.40 1.73 -18.23
CA ARG A 160 -12.48 2.23 -17.19
C ARG A 160 -13.18 2.29 -15.83
N LYS A 161 -14.39 2.83 -15.76
CA LYS A 161 -15.17 2.87 -14.51
C LYS A 161 -15.39 1.47 -13.95
N ARG A 162 -15.83 0.55 -14.81
CA ARG A 162 -16.05 -0.84 -14.40
C ARG A 162 -14.79 -1.52 -13.91
N LEU A 163 -13.66 -1.30 -14.57
CA LEU A 163 -12.37 -1.83 -14.16
C LEU A 163 -11.94 -1.27 -12.79
N ALA A 164 -12.14 0.02 -12.54
CA ALA A 164 -11.83 0.64 -11.26
C ALA A 164 -12.64 0.01 -10.11
N GLU A 165 -13.95 -0.19 -10.30
CA GLU A 165 -14.83 -0.87 -9.34
C GLU A 165 -14.36 -2.31 -9.04
N ILE A 166 -13.96 -3.05 -10.08
CA ILE A 166 -13.41 -4.42 -9.91
C ILE A 166 -12.12 -4.40 -9.10
N ASN A 167 -11.19 -3.50 -9.40
CA ASN A 167 -9.92 -3.39 -8.70
C ASN A 167 -10.12 -3.05 -7.22
N GLU A 168 -11.00 -2.12 -6.89
CA GLU A 168 -11.34 -1.77 -5.50
C GLU A 168 -11.94 -2.97 -4.75
N ARG A 169 -12.83 -3.70 -5.42
CA ARG A 169 -13.42 -4.92 -4.84
C ARG A 169 -12.40 -6.01 -4.62
N LEU A 170 -11.47 -6.23 -5.57
CA LEU A 170 -10.39 -7.18 -5.45
C LEU A 170 -9.44 -6.82 -4.30
N ALA A 171 -9.10 -5.54 -4.11
CA ALA A 171 -8.28 -5.09 -3.00
C ALA A 171 -8.94 -5.43 -1.64
N THR A 172 -10.22 -5.14 -1.49
CA THR A 172 -10.99 -5.49 -0.28
C THR A 172 -11.00 -7.00 -0.01
N LEU A 173 -11.28 -7.80 -1.04
CA LEU A 173 -11.32 -9.26 -0.93
C LEU A 173 -9.93 -9.84 -0.65
N GLY A 174 -8.88 -9.32 -1.27
CA GLY A 174 -7.50 -9.73 -1.06
C GLY A 174 -7.05 -9.49 0.38
N THR A 175 -7.32 -8.31 0.92
CA THR A 175 -7.02 -7.97 2.32
C THR A 175 -7.76 -8.90 3.28
N THR A 176 -9.06 -9.12 3.07
CA THR A 176 -9.86 -10.02 3.90
C THR A 176 -9.30 -11.46 3.85
N PHE A 177 -8.94 -11.94 2.65
CA PHE A 177 -8.36 -13.27 2.48
C PHE A 177 -7.04 -13.41 3.23
N SER A 178 -6.12 -12.45 3.08
CA SER A 178 -4.82 -12.48 3.76
C SER A 178 -4.96 -12.46 5.29
N GLN A 179 -5.89 -11.68 5.82
CA GLN A 179 -6.17 -11.64 7.25
C GLN A 179 -6.80 -12.94 7.78
N ASN A 180 -7.66 -13.59 6.99
CA ASN A 180 -8.22 -14.91 7.33
C ASN A 180 -7.12 -15.97 7.37
N VAL A 181 -6.22 -15.99 6.37
CA VAL A 181 -5.05 -16.89 6.37
C VAL A 181 -4.20 -16.69 7.62
N LEU A 182 -3.89 -15.43 7.96
CA LEU A 182 -3.13 -15.13 9.18
C LEU A 182 -3.85 -15.62 10.45
N ALA A 183 -5.15 -15.44 10.53
CA ALA A 183 -5.95 -15.91 11.67
C ALA A 183 -5.93 -17.44 11.79
N ASP A 184 -6.05 -18.14 10.67
CA ASP A 184 -5.97 -19.61 10.62
C ASP A 184 -4.58 -20.11 11.04
N GLU A 185 -3.52 -19.49 10.56
CA GLU A 185 -2.15 -19.81 10.95
C GLU A 185 -1.91 -19.60 12.45
N GLN A 186 -2.42 -18.49 13.01
CA GLN A 186 -2.31 -18.19 14.44
C GLN A 186 -3.13 -19.15 15.31
N ALA A 187 -4.27 -19.61 14.81
CA ALA A 187 -5.13 -20.56 15.50
C ALA A 187 -4.63 -22.00 15.42
N TYR A 188 -3.80 -22.31 14.41
CA TYR A 188 -3.30 -23.68 14.21
C TYR A 188 -2.33 -24.09 15.32
N ALA A 189 -2.57 -25.25 15.90
CA ALA A 189 -1.69 -25.86 16.89
C ALA A 189 -1.53 -27.35 16.60
N LEU A 190 -0.29 -27.79 16.32
CA LEU A 190 0.05 -29.19 16.22
C LEU A 190 0.13 -29.80 17.62
N CYS A 191 -0.80 -30.69 17.97
CA CYS A 191 -0.77 -31.42 19.20
C CYS A 191 -0.13 -32.81 18.96
N SER A 192 1.08 -33.03 19.50
CA SER A 192 1.70 -34.38 19.51
C SER A 192 1.63 -35.00 20.88
N ARG A 193 1.20 -36.28 20.94
CA ARG A 193 1.14 -37.09 22.19
C ARG A 193 2.48 -37.70 22.59
N ALA A 194 3.41 -37.85 21.66
CA ALA A 194 4.71 -38.47 21.91
C ALA A 194 5.86 -37.47 21.76
N ARG A 195 6.77 -37.43 22.74
CA ARG A 195 8.01 -36.59 22.69
C ARG A 195 8.91 -36.98 21.51
N THR A 196 8.90 -38.22 21.10
CA THR A 196 9.71 -38.75 19.98
C THR A 196 9.27 -38.19 18.61
N SER A 197 7.98 -37.84 18.46
CA SER A 197 7.48 -37.23 17.20
C SER A 197 7.88 -35.76 17.00
N LEU A 198 8.49 -35.12 18.02
CA LEU A 198 8.97 -33.73 17.95
C LEU A 198 10.49 -33.65 17.71
N GLN A 199 11.20 -34.77 17.57
CA GLN A 199 12.66 -34.78 17.40
C GLN A 199 13.12 -34.09 16.09
N ALA A 200 12.28 -34.01 15.08
CA ALA A 200 12.54 -33.31 13.83
C ALA A 200 12.04 -31.84 13.80
N CYS A 201 11.40 -31.38 14.88
CA CYS A 201 10.85 -30.03 14.93
C CYS A 201 11.89 -29.06 15.50
N PRO A 202 12.18 -27.89 14.85
CA PRO A 202 13.03 -26.87 15.44
C PRO A 202 12.54 -26.47 16.84
N ILE A 203 13.45 -26.21 17.78
CA ILE A 203 13.15 -25.87 19.18
C ILE A 203 12.16 -24.71 19.32
N SER A 204 12.09 -23.81 18.33
CA SER A 204 11.13 -22.71 18.25
C SER A 204 9.65 -23.15 18.12
N CYS A 205 9.40 -24.38 17.68
CA CYS A 205 8.02 -24.95 17.55
C CYS A 205 7.53 -25.63 18.82
N ALA A 206 8.39 -25.88 19.81
CA ALA A 206 8.02 -26.53 21.07
C ALA A 206 7.55 -25.47 22.08
N ARG A 207 6.25 -25.26 22.24
CA ARG A 207 5.70 -24.45 23.34
C ARG A 207 6.02 -25.10 24.69
N PRO A 208 6.57 -24.36 25.68
CA PRO A 208 6.75 -24.91 27.03
C PRO A 208 5.39 -25.29 27.66
N ARG A 209 5.33 -26.44 28.29
CA ARG A 209 4.17 -26.88 29.09
C ARG A 209 3.92 -25.86 30.20
N GLY A 210 2.80 -25.09 30.14
CA GLY A 210 2.51 -24.18 31.26
C GLY A 210 1.25 -23.33 31.21
N ARG A 211 0.45 -23.36 30.14
CA ARG A 211 -0.87 -22.72 30.19
C ARG A 211 -1.98 -23.72 29.95
N ARG A 212 -2.72 -24.06 31.03
CA ARG A 212 -4.02 -24.74 30.94
C ARG A 212 -4.94 -23.89 30.06
N ARG A 213 -5.55 -24.51 29.02
CA ARG A 213 -6.69 -23.90 28.32
C ARG A 213 -7.80 -23.65 29.36
N PRO A 214 -8.52 -22.51 29.27
CA PRO A 214 -9.83 -22.44 29.90
C PRO A 214 -10.70 -23.54 29.29
N SER A 215 -11.33 -24.36 30.15
CA SER A 215 -12.28 -25.37 29.76
C SER A 215 -13.44 -24.74 28.99
N ALA A 216 -13.71 -25.22 27.79
CA ALA A 216 -14.92 -24.87 27.05
C ALA A 216 -16.15 -25.22 27.93
N PRO A 217 -17.19 -24.37 27.96
CA PRO A 217 -18.42 -24.72 28.67
C PRO A 217 -19.04 -25.94 28.00
N SER A 218 -19.35 -26.98 28.81
CA SER A 218 -20.14 -28.15 28.40
C SER A 218 -21.50 -27.68 27.87
N PRO A 219 -22.00 -28.24 26.75
CA PRO A 219 -23.37 -28.01 26.34
C PRO A 219 -24.28 -28.62 27.41
N ALA A 220 -25.07 -27.74 28.06
CA ALA A 220 -26.13 -28.18 28.96
C ALA A 220 -27.19 -28.96 28.14
N SER A 221 -27.49 -30.12 28.64
CA SER A 221 -28.61 -30.94 28.23
C SER A 221 -29.92 -30.19 28.32
N MET A 222 -30.65 -30.10 27.21
CA MET A 222 -32.10 -30.08 27.13
C MET A 222 -32.53 -30.82 25.86
#